data_501acbb4347a6b79687e38c2c505e066
#
_entry.id   501acbb4347a6b79687e38c2c505e066
#
_cell.length_a   1.000
_cell.length_b   1.000
_cell.length_c   1.000
_cell.angle_alpha   90.00
_cell.angle_beta   90.00
_cell.angle_gamma   90.00
#
_symmetry.space_group_name_H-M   'P 1'
#
loop_
_entity.id
_entity.type
_entity.pdbx_description
1 polymer ?
#
loop_
_entity_poly.entity_id
_entity_poly.type
_entity_poly.pdbx_seq_one_letter_code
_entity_poly.pdbx_strand_id
1 'polypeptide(L)'
;ASSDLLGAVAKNVTPTGTPVGMLFYHLMSQLTIVITNNSDAAVSGVAVGGFVPTASVDLSVPTASAKAGAAAAEIETFEVTPDASYRAILVPQQGALTVTVSTRDGKSRSKTLSSATLESGRRYDMSVLVTNIDIELKLSGEVSDWEDGGSLDEGDGGEASELEYGGDTYRTAKIGGQVWMAENLRYQPAGTEIGDGVWYPEEGLSAVAEKGLLYDYKT
;
A
#
# COMPACT_ATOMS: atom_id res chain seq x y z
N ALA A 1 7.45 12.36 12.60
CA ALA A 1 6.99 11.39 11.58
C ALA A 1 6.53 10.14 12.31
N SER A 2 5.26 9.82 12.20
CA SER A 2 4.72 8.56 12.68
C SER A 2 5.22 7.45 11.77
N SER A 3 5.86 6.45 12.34
CA SER A 3 6.37 5.30 11.62
C SER A 3 5.28 4.24 11.56
N ASP A 4 5.11 3.64 10.40
CA ASP A 4 4.35 2.41 10.28
C ASP A 4 5.07 1.27 11.03
N LEU A 5 4.30 0.45 11.70
CA LEU A 5 4.80 -0.67 12.48
C LEU A 5 4.27 -1.97 11.90
N LEU A 6 5.20 -2.85 11.56
CA LEU A 6 4.87 -4.21 11.11
C LEU A 6 5.04 -5.18 12.29
N GLY A 7 4.10 -6.10 12.43
CA GLY A 7 4.13 -7.16 13.43
C GLY A 7 3.92 -8.52 12.81
N ALA A 8 4.66 -9.51 13.30
CA ALA A 8 4.50 -10.90 12.94
C ALA A 8 4.64 -11.78 14.17
N VAL A 9 3.98 -12.93 14.17
CA VAL A 9 4.15 -13.95 15.22
C VAL A 9 4.20 -15.34 14.60
N ALA A 10 5.22 -16.11 14.95
CA ALA A 10 5.28 -17.52 14.66
C ALA A 10 5.09 -18.32 15.97
N LYS A 11 4.08 -19.17 16.03
CA LYS A 11 3.77 -20.01 17.20
C LYS A 11 4.21 -21.45 16.95
N ASN A 12 4.56 -22.16 18.04
CA ASN A 12 4.92 -23.59 18.02
C ASN A 12 6.09 -23.91 17.06
N VAL A 13 7.06 -23.02 16.97
CA VAL A 13 8.24 -23.24 16.15
C VAL A 13 9.15 -24.28 16.80
N THR A 14 9.39 -25.38 16.10
CA THR A 14 10.37 -26.39 16.51
C THR A 14 11.68 -26.15 15.75
N PRO A 15 12.85 -26.11 16.41
CA PRO A 15 14.12 -25.96 15.72
C PRO A 15 14.40 -27.16 14.80
N THR A 16 14.23 -27.01 13.51
CA THR A 16 14.41 -28.09 12.51
C THR A 16 15.56 -27.82 11.53
N GLY A 17 16.25 -26.67 11.67
CA GLY A 17 17.27 -26.23 10.71
C GLY A 17 16.68 -25.65 9.41
N THR A 18 15.35 -25.65 9.24
CA THR A 18 14.67 -24.99 8.13
C THR A 18 14.31 -23.55 8.50
N PRO A 19 14.31 -22.60 7.54
CA PRO A 19 13.84 -21.23 7.78
C PRO A 19 12.40 -21.22 8.27
N VAL A 20 12.09 -20.29 9.19
CA VAL A 20 10.74 -20.04 9.68
C VAL A 20 10.12 -18.92 8.84
N GLY A 21 9.06 -19.24 8.11
CA GLY A 21 8.25 -18.23 7.40
C GLY A 21 7.54 -17.33 8.41
N MET A 22 7.63 -16.02 8.21
CA MET A 22 6.92 -15.04 9.03
C MET A 22 6.11 -14.11 8.12
N LEU A 23 4.82 -14.03 8.37
CA LEU A 23 3.94 -13.09 7.70
C LEU A 23 3.82 -11.82 8.56
N PHE A 24 4.17 -10.68 7.99
CA PHE A 24 4.11 -9.39 8.65
C PHE A 24 2.83 -8.65 8.29
N TYR A 25 2.19 -8.05 9.28
CA TYR A 25 0.99 -7.25 9.14
C TYR A 25 1.26 -5.81 9.58
N HIS A 26 0.62 -4.86 8.92
CA HIS A 26 0.60 -3.48 9.39
C HIS A 26 -0.21 -3.39 10.68
N LEU A 27 0.37 -2.85 11.73
CA LEU A 27 -0.31 -2.69 13.02
C LEU A 27 -0.94 -1.32 13.19
N MET A 28 -0.58 -0.37 12.34
CA MET A 28 -1.11 0.99 12.36
C MET A 28 -2.24 1.14 11.33
N SER A 29 -2.90 2.29 11.35
CA SER A 29 -3.88 2.68 10.33
C SER A 29 -3.30 3.75 9.42
N GLN A 30 -3.61 3.71 8.13
CA GLN A 30 -3.23 4.76 7.20
C GLN A 30 -4.45 5.63 6.86
N LEU A 31 -4.29 6.94 6.93
CA LEU A 31 -5.25 7.91 6.42
C LEU A 31 -4.64 8.66 5.23
N THR A 32 -5.31 8.60 4.08
CA THR A 32 -5.00 9.43 2.92
C THR A 32 -6.03 10.55 2.84
N ILE A 33 -5.57 11.78 2.72
CA ILE A 33 -6.42 12.97 2.62
C ILE A 33 -6.25 13.56 1.23
N VAL A 34 -7.33 13.63 0.47
CA VAL A 34 -7.36 14.22 -0.88
C VAL A 34 -8.02 15.57 -0.79
N ILE A 35 -7.32 16.61 -1.21
CA ILE A 35 -7.78 18.00 -1.16
C ILE A 35 -8.37 18.41 -2.51
N THR A 36 -9.59 18.93 -2.48
CA THR A 36 -10.14 19.74 -3.55
C THR A 36 -10.13 21.20 -3.08
N ASN A 37 -9.23 21.99 -3.61
CA ASN A 37 -9.04 23.37 -3.18
C ASN A 37 -9.81 24.34 -4.09
N ASN A 38 -10.90 24.90 -3.57
CA ASN A 38 -11.71 25.94 -4.20
C ASN A 38 -11.50 27.31 -3.51
N SER A 39 -10.41 27.46 -2.74
CA SER A 39 -10.02 28.74 -2.15
C SER A 39 -9.03 29.49 -3.05
N ASP A 40 -8.84 30.79 -2.77
CA ASP A 40 -7.92 31.66 -3.53
C ASP A 40 -6.43 31.42 -3.18
N ALA A 41 -6.14 30.64 -2.13
CA ALA A 41 -4.79 30.41 -1.64
C ALA A 41 -4.42 28.91 -1.70
N ALA A 42 -3.17 28.63 -2.11
CA ALA A 42 -2.64 27.27 -2.11
C ALA A 42 -2.56 26.70 -0.69
N VAL A 43 -2.72 25.40 -0.53
CA VAL A 43 -2.55 24.69 0.73
C VAL A 43 -1.07 24.72 1.13
N SER A 44 -0.76 24.95 2.37
CA SER A 44 0.61 24.93 2.92
C SER A 44 0.87 23.76 3.84
N GLY A 45 -0.18 23.08 4.32
CA GLY A 45 -0.07 21.93 5.18
C GLY A 45 -1.42 21.42 5.65
N VAL A 46 -1.43 20.17 6.05
CA VAL A 46 -2.58 19.49 6.64
C VAL A 46 -2.14 18.79 7.91
N ALA A 47 -2.96 18.89 8.95
CA ALA A 47 -2.74 18.19 10.22
C ALA A 47 -3.99 17.44 10.66
N VAL A 48 -3.78 16.39 11.44
CA VAL A 48 -4.84 15.55 12.00
C VAL A 48 -4.76 15.60 13.51
N GLY A 49 -5.85 15.94 14.17
CA GLY A 49 -5.96 16.04 15.62
C GLY A 49 -7.07 15.19 16.21
N GLY A 50 -7.18 15.20 17.53
CA GLY A 50 -8.19 14.48 18.29
C GLY A 50 -7.80 13.05 18.66
N PHE A 51 -6.74 12.51 18.07
CA PHE A 51 -6.25 11.16 18.34
C PHE A 51 -4.96 11.14 19.16
N VAL A 52 -4.79 10.03 19.90
CA VAL A 52 -3.56 9.76 20.67
C VAL A 52 -2.48 9.29 19.69
N PRO A 53 -1.32 9.97 19.60
CA PRO A 53 -0.27 9.59 18.66
C PRO A 53 0.65 8.47 19.15
N THR A 54 0.49 8.03 20.40
CA THR A 54 1.34 7.02 21.02
C THR A 54 0.61 5.70 21.12
N ALA A 55 1.22 4.63 20.63
CA ALA A 55 0.68 3.27 20.68
C ALA A 55 1.22 2.45 21.85
N SER A 56 0.40 1.54 22.35
CA SER A 56 0.82 0.34 23.06
C SER A 56 0.71 -0.85 22.09
N VAL A 57 1.73 -1.71 22.08
CA VAL A 57 1.81 -2.84 21.15
C VAL A 57 1.91 -4.13 21.94
N ASP A 58 1.06 -5.10 21.59
CA ASP A 58 1.17 -6.47 22.08
C ASP A 58 1.81 -7.33 20.99
N LEU A 59 3.02 -7.83 21.24
CA LEU A 59 3.74 -8.67 20.30
C LEU A 59 3.34 -10.16 20.39
N SER A 60 2.63 -10.57 21.42
CA SER A 60 2.11 -11.94 21.55
C SER A 60 0.91 -12.21 20.65
N VAL A 61 0.15 -11.16 20.38
CA VAL A 61 -0.91 -11.10 19.37
C VAL A 61 -0.69 -9.78 18.64
N PRO A 62 -0.01 -9.73 17.49
CA PRO A 62 0.46 -8.48 16.89
C PRO A 62 -0.68 -7.47 16.70
N THR A 63 -0.86 -6.62 17.69
CA THR A 63 -1.89 -5.58 17.71
C THR A 63 -1.33 -4.29 18.27
N ALA A 64 -1.83 -3.16 17.77
CA ALA A 64 -1.55 -1.85 18.31
C ALA A 64 -2.85 -1.18 18.76
N SER A 65 -2.76 -0.42 19.82
CA SER A 65 -3.87 0.39 20.35
C SER A 65 -3.36 1.70 20.92
N ALA A 66 -4.22 2.69 21.09
CA ALA A 66 -3.85 3.94 21.75
C ALA A 66 -3.36 3.68 23.18
N LYS A 67 -2.23 4.29 23.54
CA LYS A 67 -1.66 4.15 24.87
C LYS A 67 -2.61 4.77 25.90
N ALA A 68 -3.02 3.96 26.88
CA ALA A 68 -3.90 4.41 27.95
C ALA A 68 -3.30 5.61 28.72
N GLY A 69 -4.11 6.62 28.97
CA GLY A 69 -3.70 7.83 29.70
C GLY A 69 -2.82 8.81 28.91
N ALA A 70 -2.47 8.51 27.66
CA ALA A 70 -1.79 9.46 26.82
C ALA A 70 -2.78 10.50 26.25
N ALA A 71 -2.31 11.73 26.10
CA ALA A 71 -3.13 12.82 25.57
C ALA A 71 -3.22 12.76 24.04
N ALA A 72 -4.36 13.17 23.51
CA ALA A 72 -4.50 13.45 22.08
C ALA A 72 -3.60 14.64 21.70
N ALA A 73 -3.07 14.60 20.49
CA ALA A 73 -2.23 15.67 19.97
C ALA A 73 -2.47 15.85 18.47
N GLU A 74 -2.00 16.96 17.96
CA GLU A 74 -1.97 17.20 16.52
C GLU A 74 -0.82 16.42 15.87
N ILE A 75 -1.09 15.79 14.74
CA ILE A 75 -0.18 14.99 13.96
C ILE A 75 -0.07 15.65 12.60
N GLU A 76 1.11 16.11 12.25
CA GLU A 76 1.37 16.62 10.91
C GLU A 76 1.37 15.47 9.90
N THR A 77 0.76 15.71 8.75
CA THR A 77 0.69 14.74 7.65
C THR A 77 1.90 14.89 6.73
N PHE A 78 2.19 13.85 5.99
CA PHE A 78 3.18 13.86 4.91
C PHE A 78 2.49 14.25 3.60
N GLU A 79 3.01 15.27 2.91
CA GLU A 79 2.53 15.67 1.59
C GLU A 79 3.00 14.64 0.56
N VAL A 80 2.06 13.99 -0.13
CA VAL A 80 2.31 12.98 -1.17
C VAL A 80 2.33 13.64 -2.55
N THR A 81 1.33 14.46 -2.82
CA THR A 81 1.23 15.26 -4.03
C THR A 81 1.04 16.71 -3.61
N PRO A 82 1.88 17.65 -4.10
CA PRO A 82 1.80 19.05 -3.72
C PRO A 82 0.39 19.62 -3.85
N ASP A 83 -0.07 20.29 -2.79
CA ASP A 83 -1.37 20.95 -2.69
C ASP A 83 -2.60 20.01 -2.85
N ALA A 84 -2.42 18.70 -3.12
CA ALA A 84 -3.50 17.81 -3.53
C ALA A 84 -3.71 16.58 -2.62
N SER A 85 -2.66 15.94 -2.12
CA SER A 85 -2.83 14.77 -1.27
C SER A 85 -1.82 14.67 -0.15
N TYR A 86 -2.31 14.21 1.00
CA TYR A 86 -1.56 14.10 2.25
C TYR A 86 -1.80 12.73 2.87
N ARG A 87 -0.83 12.24 3.65
CA ARG A 87 -0.92 10.94 4.31
C ARG A 87 -0.49 11.03 5.76
N ALA A 88 -1.21 10.32 6.62
CA ALA A 88 -0.83 10.10 8.01
C ALA A 88 -0.87 8.61 8.35
N ILE A 89 0.05 8.17 9.20
CA ILE A 89 -0.01 6.90 9.90
C ILE A 89 -0.51 7.17 11.30
N LEU A 90 -1.61 6.54 11.68
CA LEU A 90 -2.34 6.80 12.90
C LEU A 90 -2.44 5.53 13.74
N VAL A 91 -2.50 5.72 15.06
CA VAL A 91 -2.74 4.60 15.97
C VAL A 91 -4.19 4.14 15.84
N PRO A 92 -4.46 2.83 15.74
CA PRO A 92 -5.83 2.30 15.73
C PRO A 92 -6.59 2.73 16.98
N GLN A 93 -7.69 3.44 16.80
CA GLN A 93 -8.55 3.93 17.89
C GLN A 93 -9.86 4.47 17.35
N GLN A 94 -10.82 4.68 18.24
CA GLN A 94 -12.08 5.35 17.96
C GLN A 94 -12.15 6.69 18.70
N GLY A 95 -12.65 7.72 18.02
CA GLY A 95 -12.80 9.04 18.63
C GLY A 95 -13.20 10.11 17.61
N ALA A 96 -13.21 11.34 18.07
CA ALA A 96 -13.40 12.50 17.22
C ALA A 96 -12.09 12.77 16.44
N LEU A 97 -12.19 12.93 15.13
CA LEU A 97 -11.07 13.20 14.24
C LEU A 97 -11.18 14.62 13.71
N THR A 98 -10.20 15.45 14.00
CA THR A 98 -10.13 16.83 13.51
C THR A 98 -9.12 16.91 12.37
N VAL A 99 -9.52 17.51 11.26
CA VAL A 99 -8.60 17.85 10.17
C VAL A 99 -8.44 19.36 10.15
N THR A 100 -7.20 19.81 10.13
CA THR A 100 -6.82 21.22 10.00
C THR A 100 -6.08 21.42 8.70
N VAL A 101 -6.56 22.32 7.84
CA VAL A 101 -5.91 22.71 6.59
C VAL A 101 -5.40 24.13 6.74
N SER A 102 -4.12 24.32 6.53
CA SER A 102 -3.45 25.63 6.50
C SER A 102 -3.17 26.05 5.05
N THR A 103 -3.33 27.33 4.77
CA THR A 103 -3.12 27.92 3.45
C THR A 103 -1.97 28.93 3.48
N ARG A 104 -1.35 29.19 2.32
CA ARG A 104 -0.16 30.06 2.21
C ARG A 104 -0.43 31.54 2.54
N ASP A 105 -1.68 31.93 2.62
CA ASP A 105 -2.09 33.26 3.11
C ASP A 105 -2.11 33.34 4.66
N GLY A 106 -1.66 32.30 5.34
CA GLY A 106 -1.55 32.24 6.80
C GLY A 106 -2.86 31.87 7.52
N LYS A 107 -3.91 31.51 6.79
CA LYS A 107 -5.16 31.06 7.39
C LYS A 107 -5.16 29.56 7.64
N SER A 108 -5.87 29.15 8.68
CA SER A 108 -6.13 27.74 8.99
C SER A 108 -7.62 27.52 9.19
N ARG A 109 -8.11 26.38 8.74
CA ARG A 109 -9.51 25.96 8.86
C ARG A 109 -9.54 24.54 9.38
N SER A 110 -10.40 24.29 10.34
CA SER A 110 -10.50 22.98 10.97
C SER A 110 -11.93 22.47 10.97
N LYS A 111 -12.08 21.17 10.73
CA LYS A 111 -13.36 20.47 10.84
C LYS A 111 -13.18 19.17 11.60
N THR A 112 -14.17 18.83 12.40
CA THR A 112 -14.16 17.63 13.22
C THR A 112 -15.26 16.67 12.78
N LEU A 113 -14.89 15.43 12.52
CA LEU A 113 -15.81 14.30 12.47
C LEU A 113 -16.04 13.84 13.93
N SER A 114 -17.28 13.79 14.35
CA SER A 114 -17.64 13.47 15.73
C SER A 114 -17.28 12.04 16.13
N SER A 115 -17.19 11.14 15.18
CA SER A 115 -16.78 9.75 15.37
C SER A 115 -16.08 9.22 14.14
N ALA A 116 -14.86 8.75 14.32
CA ALA A 116 -14.10 8.00 13.33
C ALA A 116 -13.54 6.73 14.01
N THR A 117 -13.58 5.61 13.35
CA THR A 117 -13.00 4.35 13.82
C THR A 117 -11.87 3.97 12.89
N LEU A 118 -10.66 3.87 13.42
CA LEU A 118 -9.48 3.42 12.69
C LEU A 118 -9.05 2.06 13.24
N GLU A 119 -9.00 1.07 12.36
CA GLU A 119 -8.62 -0.30 12.69
C GLU A 119 -7.18 -0.60 12.25
N SER A 120 -6.54 -1.54 12.95
CA SER A 120 -5.19 -2.00 12.64
C SER A 120 -5.11 -2.58 11.22
N GLY A 121 -4.07 -2.21 10.46
CA GLY A 121 -3.85 -2.70 9.11
C GLY A 121 -4.82 -2.17 8.06
N ARG A 122 -5.59 -1.12 8.37
CA ARG A 122 -6.58 -0.58 7.44
C ARG A 122 -6.16 0.76 6.86
N ARG A 123 -6.60 0.99 5.61
CA ARG A 123 -6.45 2.26 4.92
C ARG A 123 -7.80 2.96 4.83
N TYR A 124 -7.78 4.26 5.03
CA TYR A 124 -8.95 5.13 4.92
C TYR A 124 -8.63 6.28 3.98
N ASP A 125 -9.58 6.64 3.13
CA ASP A 125 -9.49 7.82 2.28
C ASP A 125 -10.48 8.88 2.76
N MET A 126 -10.04 10.11 2.79
CA MET A 126 -10.83 11.27 3.17
C MET A 126 -10.74 12.33 2.09
N SER A 127 -11.89 12.77 1.59
CA SER A 127 -11.99 13.91 0.70
C SER A 127 -12.23 15.17 1.52
N VAL A 128 -11.47 16.20 1.27
CA VAL A 128 -11.58 17.51 1.91
C VAL A 128 -11.79 18.58 0.85
N LEU A 129 -12.94 19.23 0.90
CA LEU A 129 -13.19 20.41 0.09
C LEU A 129 -12.82 21.65 0.90
N VAL A 130 -11.88 22.43 0.39
CA VAL A 130 -11.42 23.69 0.99
C VAL A 130 -12.06 24.85 0.24
N THR A 131 -12.71 25.75 0.96
CA THR A 131 -13.28 27.01 0.45
C THR A 131 -12.62 28.20 1.13
N ASN A 132 -12.96 29.42 0.71
CA ASN A 132 -12.47 30.63 1.36
C ASN A 132 -12.97 30.81 2.80
N ILE A 133 -14.03 30.13 3.19
CA ILE A 133 -14.71 30.31 4.46
C ILE A 133 -14.54 29.11 5.38
N ASP A 134 -14.68 27.89 4.86
CA ASP A 134 -14.71 26.64 5.64
C ASP A 134 -14.09 25.47 4.88
N ILE A 135 -14.02 24.33 5.54
CA ILE A 135 -13.69 23.04 4.91
C ILE A 135 -14.84 22.06 5.13
N GLU A 136 -15.09 21.22 4.13
CA GLU A 136 -16.02 20.09 4.22
C GLU A 136 -15.23 18.78 4.19
N LEU A 137 -15.56 17.88 5.12
CA LEU A 137 -14.94 16.57 5.24
C LEU A 137 -15.92 15.50 4.79
N LYS A 138 -15.46 14.63 3.92
CA LYS A 138 -16.17 13.40 3.57
C LYS A 138 -15.20 12.23 3.74
N LEU A 139 -15.42 11.44 4.79
CA LEU A 139 -14.74 10.18 4.96
C LEU A 139 -15.42 9.16 4.04
N SER A 140 -14.75 8.74 3.01
CA SER A 140 -15.15 7.59 2.21
C SER A 140 -14.54 6.37 2.88
N GLY A 141 -15.36 5.66 3.64
CA GLY A 141 -14.94 4.40 4.23
C GLY A 141 -14.95 3.30 3.17
N GLU A 142 -13.96 3.21 2.34
CA GLU A 142 -13.52 1.91 1.86
C GLU A 142 -12.40 1.46 2.79
N VAL A 143 -12.76 0.52 3.63
CA VAL A 143 -11.83 -0.32 4.35
C VAL A 143 -11.24 -1.25 3.31
N SER A 144 -10.24 -0.79 2.58
CA SER A 144 -9.36 -1.72 1.90
C SER A 144 -8.40 -2.23 2.96
N ASP A 145 -8.34 -3.55 3.15
CA ASP A 145 -7.14 -4.13 3.73
C ASP A 145 -5.96 -3.49 2.99
N TRP A 146 -4.95 -3.08 3.69
CA TRP A 146 -3.66 -2.99 3.06
C TRP A 146 -3.47 -4.39 2.49
N GLU A 147 -3.76 -4.53 1.21
CA GLU A 147 -3.44 -5.78 0.55
C GLU A 147 -1.97 -5.97 0.84
N ASP A 148 -1.73 -7.01 1.62
CA ASP A 148 -0.42 -7.54 1.83
C ASP A 148 0.20 -7.62 0.45
N GLY A 149 1.30 -6.90 0.22
CA GLY A 149 1.98 -6.92 -1.07
C GLY A 149 2.59 -8.28 -1.36
N GLY A 150 1.85 -9.36 -1.06
CA GLY A 150 2.18 -10.76 -1.23
C GLY A 150 3.55 -11.07 -0.61
N SER A 151 3.68 -12.14 0.12
CA SER A 151 4.99 -12.59 0.55
C SER A 151 5.92 -12.64 -0.66
N LEU A 152 7.12 -12.09 -0.56
CA LEU A 152 8.22 -12.37 -1.48
C LEU A 152 8.74 -13.80 -1.30
N ASP A 153 7.88 -14.70 -0.84
CA ASP A 153 8.14 -16.13 -0.78
C ASP A 153 7.84 -16.74 -2.14
N GLU A 154 8.77 -17.52 -2.61
CA GLU A 154 8.59 -18.44 -3.75
C GLU A 154 7.48 -19.46 -3.42
N GLY A 155 6.22 -19.05 -3.42
CA GLY A 155 5.10 -19.97 -3.31
C GLY A 155 4.02 -19.57 -2.31
N ASP A 156 3.19 -18.70 -2.68
CA ASP A 156 1.74 -18.67 -2.63
C ASP A 156 1.23 -17.26 -2.96
N GLY A 157 1.53 -16.81 -4.17
CA GLY A 157 0.84 -15.67 -4.79
C GLY A 157 -0.62 -16.06 -4.97
N GLY A 158 -1.53 -15.18 -4.56
CA GLY A 158 -2.96 -15.35 -4.73
C GLY A 158 -3.30 -15.92 -6.11
N GLU A 159 -4.22 -16.88 -6.15
CA GLU A 159 -4.60 -17.80 -7.24
C GLU A 159 -3.70 -17.67 -8.47
N ALA A 160 -2.68 -18.54 -8.52
CA ALA A 160 -1.85 -18.68 -9.71
C ALA A 160 -2.80 -19.04 -10.87
N SER A 161 -3.12 -18.06 -11.67
CA SER A 161 -3.85 -18.31 -12.90
C SER A 161 -2.82 -18.69 -13.96
N GLU A 162 -3.19 -19.61 -14.81
CA GLU A 162 -2.40 -20.01 -15.95
C GLU A 162 -2.81 -19.14 -17.15
N LEU A 163 -1.81 -18.70 -17.92
CA LEU A 163 -2.00 -18.00 -19.17
C LEU A 163 -1.56 -18.91 -20.31
N GLU A 164 -2.50 -19.26 -21.17
CA GLU A 164 -2.21 -19.92 -22.44
C GLU A 164 -1.78 -18.87 -23.48
N TYR A 165 -0.54 -18.93 -23.93
CA TYR A 165 -0.06 -18.01 -24.96
C TYR A 165 0.96 -18.71 -25.89
N GLY A 166 0.73 -18.64 -27.19
CA GLY A 166 1.61 -19.20 -28.18
C GLY A 166 1.75 -20.74 -28.18
N GLY A 167 0.82 -21.45 -27.55
CA GLY A 167 0.86 -22.90 -27.38
C GLY A 167 1.56 -23.38 -26.11
N ASP A 168 2.06 -22.47 -25.31
CA ASP A 168 2.64 -22.72 -24.00
C ASP A 168 1.74 -22.18 -22.86
N THR A 169 1.80 -22.88 -21.73
CA THR A 169 1.16 -22.43 -20.48
C THR A 169 2.18 -21.73 -19.61
N TYR A 170 1.84 -20.54 -19.11
CA TYR A 170 2.68 -19.71 -18.23
C TYR A 170 1.99 -19.47 -16.91
N ARG A 171 2.72 -19.57 -15.82
CA ARG A 171 2.25 -19.12 -14.54
C ARG A 171 2.12 -17.60 -14.54
N THR A 172 1.11 -17.09 -13.87
CA THR A 172 0.91 -15.66 -13.71
C THR A 172 0.89 -15.27 -12.23
N ALA A 173 1.24 -14.02 -11.96
CA ALA A 173 1.14 -13.42 -10.64
C ALA A 173 0.30 -12.14 -10.73
N LYS A 174 -0.61 -11.96 -9.81
CA LYS A 174 -1.38 -10.72 -9.69
C LYS A 174 -0.63 -9.74 -8.80
N ILE A 175 -0.25 -8.61 -9.38
CA ILE A 175 0.43 -7.53 -8.67
C ILE A 175 -0.46 -6.28 -8.71
N GLY A 176 -1.06 -5.95 -7.57
CA GLY A 176 -2.07 -4.91 -7.50
C GLY A 176 -3.30 -5.25 -8.38
N GLY A 177 -3.67 -4.36 -9.29
CA GLY A 177 -4.77 -4.57 -10.24
C GLY A 177 -4.39 -5.28 -11.54
N GLN A 178 -3.12 -5.70 -11.71
CA GLN A 178 -2.59 -6.24 -12.96
C GLN A 178 -2.16 -7.70 -12.80
N VAL A 179 -2.36 -8.49 -13.85
CA VAL A 179 -1.85 -9.86 -13.95
C VAL A 179 -0.57 -9.84 -14.79
N TRP A 180 0.49 -10.35 -14.22
CA TRP A 180 1.81 -10.42 -14.85
C TRP A 180 2.21 -11.86 -15.11
N MET A 181 2.93 -12.09 -16.19
CA MET A 181 3.56 -13.38 -16.45
C MET A 181 4.68 -13.59 -15.41
N ALA A 182 4.63 -14.72 -14.69
CA ALA A 182 5.61 -15.09 -13.66
C ALA A 182 6.75 -15.95 -14.19
N GLU A 183 6.77 -16.19 -15.51
CA GLU A 183 7.79 -16.96 -16.22
C GLU A 183 8.28 -16.19 -17.42
N ASN A 184 9.46 -16.53 -17.88
CA ASN A 184 10.04 -15.97 -19.10
C ASN A 184 9.29 -16.44 -20.33
N LEU A 185 9.08 -15.55 -21.30
CA LEU A 185 8.37 -15.85 -22.54
C LEU A 185 9.16 -16.84 -23.38
N ARG A 186 8.46 -17.89 -23.88
CA ARG A 186 9.01 -18.95 -24.72
C ARG A 186 8.43 -18.95 -26.14
N TYR A 187 7.52 -18.02 -26.43
CA TYR A 187 6.80 -17.94 -27.69
C TYR A 187 7.70 -17.50 -28.84
N GLN A 188 7.77 -18.30 -29.89
CA GLN A 188 8.38 -17.89 -31.16
C GLN A 188 7.28 -17.40 -32.11
N PRO A 189 7.29 -16.12 -32.53
CA PRO A 189 6.30 -15.59 -33.44
C PRO A 189 6.27 -16.38 -34.78
N ALA A 190 5.08 -16.58 -35.32
CA ALA A 190 4.91 -17.29 -36.58
C ALA A 190 5.65 -16.57 -37.73
N GLY A 191 6.44 -17.32 -38.47
CA GLY A 191 7.24 -16.77 -39.57
C GLY A 191 8.59 -16.19 -39.17
N THR A 192 8.97 -16.26 -37.90
CA THR A 192 10.34 -15.91 -37.45
C THR A 192 11.20 -17.17 -37.35
N GLU A 193 12.50 -17.02 -37.63
CA GLU A 193 13.50 -18.06 -37.40
C GLU A 193 14.38 -17.68 -36.22
N ILE A 194 14.94 -18.68 -35.53
CA ILE A 194 15.94 -18.40 -34.48
C ILE A 194 17.15 -17.75 -35.14
N GLY A 195 17.54 -16.58 -34.60
CA GLY A 195 18.58 -15.72 -35.18
C GLY A 195 18.05 -14.53 -35.96
N ASP A 196 16.73 -14.43 -36.16
CA ASP A 196 16.06 -13.29 -36.80
C ASP A 196 15.00 -12.70 -35.83
N GLY A 197 15.45 -11.81 -34.97
CA GLY A 197 14.60 -11.17 -33.93
C GLY A 197 14.33 -12.03 -32.71
N VAL A 198 14.58 -13.31 -32.73
CA VAL A 198 14.41 -14.26 -31.62
C VAL A 198 15.65 -15.16 -31.52
N TRP A 199 16.19 -15.31 -30.31
CA TRP A 199 17.38 -16.14 -30.06
C TRP A 199 17.18 -17.06 -28.86
N TYR A 200 17.93 -18.14 -28.84
CA TYR A 200 18.09 -18.97 -27.65
C TYR A 200 18.90 -18.23 -26.59
N PRO A 201 18.68 -18.51 -25.29
CA PRO A 201 19.61 -18.11 -24.26
C PRO A 201 21.02 -18.70 -24.53
N GLU A 202 22.02 -18.16 -23.85
CA GLU A 202 23.42 -18.55 -24.08
C GLU A 202 23.67 -20.07 -23.99
N GLU A 203 22.92 -20.74 -23.11
CA GLU A 203 22.97 -22.19 -22.90
C GLU A 203 22.19 -23.00 -23.97
N GLY A 204 21.61 -22.33 -24.93
CA GLY A 204 20.92 -22.95 -26.06
C GLY A 204 19.48 -23.43 -25.77
N LEU A 205 18.98 -24.29 -26.67
CA LEU A 205 17.57 -24.77 -26.62
C LEU A 205 17.20 -25.43 -25.30
N SER A 206 18.10 -26.12 -24.63
CA SER A 206 17.84 -26.82 -23.38
C SER A 206 17.47 -25.88 -22.21
N ALA A 207 17.87 -24.62 -22.29
CA ALA A 207 17.60 -23.64 -21.27
C ALA A 207 16.32 -22.82 -21.52
N VAL A 208 15.66 -22.99 -22.68
CA VAL A 208 14.44 -22.20 -23.02
C VAL A 208 13.32 -22.43 -22.05
N ALA A 209 13.13 -23.66 -21.53
CA ALA A 209 12.08 -23.96 -20.57
C ALA A 209 12.19 -23.13 -19.25
N GLU A 210 13.41 -22.80 -18.84
CA GLU A 210 13.70 -22.05 -17.61
C GLU A 210 13.93 -20.56 -17.88
N LYS A 211 14.71 -20.25 -18.93
CA LYS A 211 15.19 -18.89 -19.22
C LYS A 211 14.38 -18.16 -20.29
N GLY A 212 13.49 -18.84 -20.99
CA GLY A 212 12.72 -18.28 -22.11
C GLY A 212 13.56 -18.05 -23.36
N LEU A 213 13.00 -17.31 -24.31
CA LEU A 213 13.67 -16.83 -25.52
C LEU A 213 14.11 -15.38 -25.33
N LEU A 214 15.11 -14.96 -26.08
CA LEU A 214 15.54 -13.58 -26.17
C LEU A 214 14.92 -12.95 -27.41
N TYR A 215 14.43 -11.70 -27.28
CA TYR A 215 13.76 -10.97 -28.35
C TYR A 215 14.46 -9.64 -28.58
N ASP A 216 14.54 -9.18 -29.81
CA ASP A 216 14.85 -7.77 -30.04
C ASP A 216 13.61 -6.90 -29.81
N TYR A 217 13.80 -5.59 -29.69
CA TYR A 217 12.70 -4.67 -29.38
C TYR A 217 11.73 -4.45 -30.57
N LYS A 218 11.99 -5.05 -31.73
CA LYS A 218 11.17 -4.96 -32.94
C LYS A 218 10.30 -6.20 -33.14
N THR A 219 10.60 -7.27 -32.40
CA THR A 219 9.81 -8.51 -32.37
C THR A 219 8.73 -8.42 -31.29
#